data_5167d8c2ff60e0dde6883c7701ca49a5
#
_entry.id   5167d8c2ff60e0dde6883c7701ca49a5
#
_cell.length_a   1.000
_cell.length_b   1.000
_cell.length_c   1.000
_cell.angle_alpha   90.00
_cell.angle_beta   90.00
_cell.angle_gamma   90.00
#
_symmetry.space_group_name_H-M   'P 1'
#
loop_
_entity.id
_entity.type
_entity.pdbx_description
1 polymer ?
#
loop_
_entity_poly.entity_id
_entity_poly.type
_entity_poly.pdbx_seq_one_letter_code
_entity_poly.pdbx_strand_id
1 'polypeptide(L)'
;ARRARTEGGEIHWGDETALVNTDVRGRGFAPKGKTPVAYAPGTRQRLSMIATVTNKGCARWQIIDGNFNSDRLIEFFELLIKDTEKKVFLILDNLRVHHSKPVKAWLEENKEKIECFYLPSYSPELNPEERLNSDLKQAIGSKVPTRTKEKLRNAANDHMTMLENNPERVVSDFQDPYVKYAA
;
A
#
# COMPACT_ATOMS: atom_id res chain seq x y z
N ALA A 1 16.13 6.01 -9.83
CA ALA A 1 15.69 6.20 -11.23
C ALA A 1 16.81 5.87 -12.23
N ARG A 2 18.00 6.49 -12.16
CA ARG A 2 19.09 6.27 -13.15
C ARG A 2 19.50 4.79 -13.28
N ARG A 3 19.76 4.10 -12.16
CA ARG A 3 20.12 2.67 -12.16
C ARG A 3 19.02 1.79 -12.74
N ALA A 4 17.76 1.98 -12.32
CA ALA A 4 16.64 1.22 -12.84
C ALA A 4 16.53 1.34 -14.37
N ARG A 5 16.74 2.55 -14.91
CA ARG A 5 16.75 2.77 -16.37
C ARG A 5 17.92 2.05 -17.05
N THR A 6 19.12 2.10 -16.46
CA THR A 6 20.34 1.46 -17.04
C THR A 6 20.24 -0.07 -16.99
N GLU A 7 19.69 -0.63 -15.92
CA GLU A 7 19.53 -2.07 -15.72
C GLU A 7 18.21 -2.61 -16.30
N GLY A 8 17.40 -1.77 -16.96
CA GLY A 8 16.10 -2.17 -17.52
C GLY A 8 15.07 -2.58 -16.46
N GLY A 9 15.27 -2.15 -15.22
CA GLY A 9 14.43 -2.50 -14.10
C GLY A 9 13.20 -1.60 -13.95
N GLU A 10 12.36 -1.94 -12.99
CA GLU A 10 11.12 -1.26 -12.67
C GLU A 10 11.14 -0.74 -11.23
N ILE A 11 10.69 0.50 -11.02
CA ILE A 11 10.66 1.11 -9.68
C ILE A 11 9.27 0.92 -9.10
N HIS A 12 9.21 0.32 -7.92
CA HIS A 12 8.02 0.16 -7.12
C HIS A 12 8.15 0.95 -5.83
N TRP A 13 7.11 1.65 -5.43
CA TRP A 13 6.96 2.29 -4.12
C TRP A 13 5.97 1.47 -3.32
N GLY A 14 6.38 1.06 -2.14
CA GLY A 14 5.56 0.18 -1.30
C GLY A 14 5.39 0.70 0.11
N ASP A 15 4.31 0.25 0.73
CA ASP A 15 3.99 0.53 2.13
C ASP A 15 3.11 -0.57 2.73
N GLU A 16 3.08 -0.65 4.07
CA GLU A 16 2.14 -1.46 4.82
C GLU A 16 1.06 -0.59 5.44
N THR A 17 -0.19 -0.96 5.23
CA THR A 17 -1.33 -0.26 5.82
C THR A 17 -2.20 -1.17 6.67
N ALA A 18 -2.70 -0.64 7.78
CA ALA A 18 -3.74 -1.28 8.57
C ALA A 18 -5.12 -0.83 8.08
N LEU A 19 -5.96 -1.80 7.76
CA LEU A 19 -7.35 -1.59 7.40
C LEU A 19 -8.23 -1.89 8.61
N VAL A 20 -9.09 -0.95 8.98
CA VAL A 20 -9.98 -1.07 10.14
C VAL A 20 -11.39 -0.68 9.73
N ASN A 21 -12.36 -1.52 10.07
CA ASN A 21 -13.76 -1.29 9.73
C ASN A 21 -14.44 -0.19 10.57
N THR A 22 -13.81 0.25 11.64
CA THR A 22 -14.31 1.33 12.53
C THR A 22 -13.71 2.69 12.20
N ASP A 23 -12.89 2.79 11.17
CA ASP A 23 -12.31 4.05 10.73
C ASP A 23 -13.34 4.84 9.89
N VAL A 24 -14.16 5.60 10.59
CA VAL A 24 -15.22 6.46 10.01
C VAL A 24 -14.79 7.93 9.96
N ARG A 25 -13.49 8.18 9.94
CA ARG A 25 -12.97 9.54 9.83
C ARG A 25 -13.34 10.15 8.48
N GLY A 26 -13.93 11.34 8.53
CA GLY A 26 -14.34 12.05 7.33
C GLY A 26 -15.05 13.36 7.66
N ARG A 27 -15.31 14.15 6.62
CA ARG A 27 -16.18 15.34 6.72
C ARG A 27 -17.61 14.91 6.43
N GLY A 28 -18.54 15.30 7.29
CA GLY A 28 -19.97 15.10 7.09
C GLY A 28 -20.72 16.42 7.09
N PHE A 29 -21.93 16.42 6.55
CA PHE A 29 -22.84 17.54 6.61
C PHE A 29 -23.85 17.32 7.74
N ALA A 30 -24.09 18.37 8.53
CA ALA A 30 -25.14 18.40 9.54
C ALA A 30 -25.75 19.80 9.59
N PRO A 31 -26.98 19.97 10.10
CA PRO A 31 -27.55 21.30 10.35
C PRO A 31 -26.62 22.14 11.21
N LYS A 32 -26.62 23.45 10.97
CA LYS A 32 -25.80 24.40 11.74
C LYS A 32 -25.95 24.18 13.25
N GLY A 33 -24.84 24.02 13.94
CA GLY A 33 -24.80 23.78 15.40
C GLY A 33 -24.97 22.30 15.81
N LYS A 34 -25.04 21.35 14.85
CA LYS A 34 -25.07 19.91 15.13
C LYS A 34 -23.82 19.22 14.57
N THR A 35 -23.28 18.27 15.31
CA THR A 35 -22.18 17.44 14.82
C THR A 35 -22.73 16.33 13.93
N PRO A 36 -22.14 16.07 12.74
CA PRO A 36 -22.52 14.91 11.94
C PRO A 36 -22.34 13.60 12.71
N VAL A 37 -23.29 12.70 12.58
CA VAL A 37 -23.24 11.38 13.20
C VAL A 37 -22.91 10.34 12.14
N ALA A 38 -21.91 9.52 12.39
CA ALA A 38 -21.57 8.38 11.56
C ALA A 38 -21.79 7.08 12.35
N TYR A 39 -22.32 6.05 11.69
CA TYR A 39 -22.50 4.75 12.28
C TYR A 39 -21.25 3.90 12.03
N ALA A 40 -20.65 3.40 13.11
CA ALA A 40 -19.54 2.43 13.06
C ALA A 40 -20.01 1.05 13.54
N PRO A 41 -19.42 -0.04 13.04
CA PRO A 41 -19.68 -1.38 13.59
C PRO A 41 -19.29 -1.45 15.06
N GLY A 42 -20.10 -2.14 15.88
CA GLY A 42 -19.79 -2.35 17.30
C GLY A 42 -18.58 -3.25 17.55
N THR A 43 -18.17 -4.03 16.56
CA THR A 43 -17.00 -4.92 16.64
C THR A 43 -15.91 -4.43 15.71
N ARG A 44 -14.73 -4.17 16.28
CA ARG A 44 -13.55 -3.77 15.52
C ARG A 44 -12.94 -4.96 14.79
N GLN A 45 -12.85 -4.86 13.48
CA GLN A 45 -12.13 -5.79 12.63
C GLN A 45 -10.89 -5.10 12.08
N ARG A 46 -9.77 -5.81 12.01
CA ARG A 46 -8.50 -5.32 11.49
C ARG A 46 -7.87 -6.33 10.55
N LEU A 47 -7.33 -5.84 9.45
CA LEU A 47 -6.46 -6.53 8.52
C LEU A 47 -5.21 -5.68 8.30
N SER A 48 -4.11 -6.29 7.91
CA SER A 48 -2.97 -5.59 7.33
C SER A 48 -2.97 -5.83 5.82
N MET A 49 -2.45 -4.88 5.07
CA MET A 49 -2.19 -5.01 3.64
C MET A 49 -0.82 -4.43 3.35
N ILE A 50 -0.05 -5.10 2.52
CA ILE A 50 1.12 -4.53 1.87
C ILE A 50 0.79 -4.29 0.41
N ALA A 51 1.17 -3.14 -0.12
CA ALA A 51 0.96 -2.82 -1.52
C ALA A 51 2.18 -2.12 -2.12
N THR A 52 2.29 -2.18 -3.44
CA THR A 52 3.24 -1.40 -4.21
C THR A 52 2.58 -0.77 -5.41
N VAL A 53 3.07 0.39 -5.80
CA VAL A 53 2.65 1.12 -7.01
C VAL A 53 3.85 1.51 -7.86
N THR A 54 3.61 1.62 -9.17
CA THR A 54 4.59 2.14 -10.12
C THR A 54 4.05 3.40 -10.79
N ASN A 55 4.93 4.26 -11.28
CA ASN A 55 4.55 5.44 -12.07
C ASN A 55 3.94 5.11 -13.44
N LYS A 56 3.86 3.83 -13.79
CA LYS A 56 3.17 3.31 -14.98
C LYS A 56 1.76 2.83 -14.69
N GLY A 57 1.29 2.99 -13.45
CA GLY A 57 -0.06 2.62 -13.04
C GLY A 57 -0.22 1.15 -12.62
N CYS A 58 0.88 0.42 -12.45
CA CYS A 58 0.82 -0.94 -11.90
C CYS A 58 0.66 -0.88 -10.39
N ALA A 59 -0.31 -1.63 -9.84
CA ALA A 59 -0.47 -1.86 -8.41
C ALA A 59 -0.36 -3.36 -8.12
N ARG A 60 0.31 -3.72 -7.03
CA ARG A 60 0.40 -5.09 -6.50
C ARG A 60 0.12 -5.04 -5.02
N TRP A 61 -0.65 -6.00 -4.52
CA TRP A 61 -1.00 -6.02 -3.09
C TRP A 61 -1.17 -7.43 -2.56
N GLN A 62 -1.06 -7.54 -1.24
CA GLN A 62 -1.37 -8.74 -0.49
C GLN A 62 -2.06 -8.36 0.82
N ILE A 63 -3.25 -8.93 1.08
CA ILE A 63 -3.93 -8.79 2.37
C ILE A 63 -3.40 -9.86 3.31
N ILE A 64 -2.95 -9.42 4.47
CA ILE A 64 -2.31 -10.25 5.49
C ILE A 64 -3.27 -10.47 6.65
N ASP A 65 -3.49 -11.75 6.95
CA ASP A 65 -4.21 -12.16 8.16
C ASP A 65 -3.22 -12.27 9.33
N GLY A 66 -3.50 -11.53 10.40
CA GLY A 66 -2.64 -11.49 11.57
C GLY A 66 -1.62 -10.37 11.53
N ASN A 67 -0.48 -10.57 12.19
CA ASN A 67 0.56 -9.56 12.32
C ASN A 67 1.48 -9.58 11.09
N PHE A 68 1.82 -8.38 10.65
CA PHE A 68 2.88 -8.19 9.67
C PHE A 68 4.24 -8.51 10.30
N ASN A 69 5.00 -9.36 9.65
CA ASN A 69 6.32 -9.82 10.09
C ASN A 69 7.24 -10.09 8.89
N SER A 70 8.47 -10.51 9.18
CA SER A 70 9.49 -10.78 8.15
C SER A 70 9.05 -11.84 7.14
N ASP A 71 8.36 -12.89 7.58
CA ASP A 71 7.94 -13.98 6.69
C ASP A 71 6.90 -13.50 5.71
N ARG A 72 5.91 -12.72 6.17
CA ARG A 72 4.88 -12.11 5.32
C ARG A 72 5.46 -11.11 4.32
N LEU A 73 6.48 -10.37 4.73
CA LEU A 73 7.18 -9.46 3.83
C LEU A 73 7.93 -10.24 2.75
N ILE A 74 8.62 -11.33 3.11
CA ILE A 74 9.32 -12.19 2.15
C ILE A 74 8.33 -12.85 1.19
N GLU A 75 7.21 -13.39 1.68
CA GLU A 75 6.13 -13.93 0.83
C GLU A 75 5.65 -12.90 -0.20
N PHE A 76 5.49 -11.65 0.21
CA PHE A 76 5.11 -10.58 -0.72
C PHE A 76 6.23 -10.29 -1.74
N PHE A 77 7.48 -10.27 -1.34
CA PHE A 77 8.60 -10.09 -2.26
C PHE A 77 8.68 -11.22 -3.30
N GLU A 78 8.42 -12.45 -2.89
CA GLU A 78 8.37 -13.61 -3.79
C GLU A 78 7.26 -13.46 -4.83
N LEU A 79 6.06 -13.03 -4.42
CA LEU A 79 4.97 -12.71 -5.35
C LEU A 79 5.37 -11.59 -6.30
N LEU A 80 5.95 -10.51 -5.79
CA LEU A 80 6.32 -9.35 -6.57
C LEU A 80 7.35 -9.70 -7.66
N ILE A 81 8.41 -10.45 -7.34
CA ILE A 81 9.42 -10.86 -8.34
C ILE A 81 8.91 -11.93 -9.30
N LYS A 82 7.91 -12.72 -8.92
CA LYS A 82 7.27 -13.70 -9.79
C LYS A 82 6.41 -13.04 -10.86
N ASP A 83 5.71 -11.96 -10.49
CA ASP A 83 4.81 -11.23 -11.36
C ASP A 83 5.51 -10.16 -12.21
N THR A 84 6.80 -9.92 -11.95
CA THR A 84 7.58 -8.88 -12.63
C THR A 84 8.73 -9.53 -13.41
N GLU A 85 8.72 -9.39 -14.74
CA GLU A 85 9.79 -9.93 -15.61
C GLU A 85 11.11 -9.16 -15.48
N LYS A 86 11.05 -7.93 -14.94
CA LYS A 86 12.18 -7.02 -14.79
C LYS A 86 12.69 -7.02 -13.36
N LYS A 87 13.94 -6.60 -13.18
CA LYS A 87 14.48 -6.36 -11.84
C LYS A 87 13.65 -5.29 -11.14
N VAL A 88 13.22 -5.59 -9.92
CA VAL A 88 12.44 -4.69 -9.07
C VAL A 88 13.37 -3.81 -8.23
N PHE A 89 13.22 -2.51 -8.35
CA PHE A 89 13.82 -1.51 -7.46
C PHE A 89 12.73 -1.04 -6.51
N LEU A 90 12.67 -1.66 -5.32
CA LEU A 90 11.60 -1.43 -4.36
C LEU A 90 11.99 -0.34 -3.36
N ILE A 91 11.17 0.69 -3.26
CA ILE A 91 11.33 1.78 -2.30
C ILE A 91 10.28 1.59 -1.20
N LEU A 92 10.72 1.45 0.04
CA LEU A 92 9.89 1.25 1.22
C LEU A 92 10.14 2.36 2.25
N ASP A 93 9.25 2.48 3.22
CA ASP A 93 9.53 3.22 4.43
C ASP A 93 10.62 2.53 5.28
N ASN A 94 11.06 3.18 6.34
CA ASN A 94 12.17 2.71 7.16
C ASN A 94 11.70 1.94 8.40
N LEU A 95 10.81 0.96 8.25
CA LEU A 95 10.34 0.11 9.35
C LEU A 95 11.40 -0.91 9.78
N ARG A 96 11.38 -1.27 11.08
CA ARG A 96 12.34 -2.25 11.64
C ARG A 96 12.26 -3.62 10.96
N VAL A 97 11.08 -4.07 10.55
CA VAL A 97 10.88 -5.36 9.89
C VAL A 97 11.66 -5.46 8.58
N HIS A 98 11.79 -4.35 7.84
CA HIS A 98 12.54 -4.27 6.58
C HIS A 98 14.04 -4.51 6.77
N HIS A 99 14.56 -4.29 7.96
CA HIS A 99 15.97 -4.47 8.32
C HIS A 99 16.25 -5.74 9.12
N SER A 100 15.27 -6.62 9.26
CA SER A 100 15.42 -7.88 9.98
C SER A 100 16.45 -8.80 9.28
N LYS A 101 17.10 -9.67 10.06
CA LYS A 101 18.09 -10.61 9.53
C LYS A 101 17.55 -11.50 8.42
N PRO A 102 16.34 -12.12 8.56
CA PRO A 102 15.77 -12.95 7.50
C PRO A 102 15.54 -12.16 6.20
N VAL A 103 14.99 -10.95 6.29
CA VAL A 103 14.73 -10.10 5.11
C VAL A 103 16.04 -9.74 4.41
N LYS A 104 17.07 -9.33 5.15
CA LYS A 104 18.39 -9.01 4.57
C LYS A 104 19.04 -10.21 3.88
N ALA A 105 18.98 -11.40 4.50
CA ALA A 105 19.51 -12.63 3.91
C ALA A 105 18.78 -12.95 2.60
N TRP A 106 17.47 -12.93 2.62
CA TRP A 106 16.65 -13.19 1.44
C TRP A 106 16.91 -12.19 0.30
N LEU A 107 17.03 -10.91 0.61
CA LEU A 107 17.36 -9.86 -0.38
C LEU A 107 18.73 -10.06 -1.00
N GLU A 108 19.74 -10.48 -0.22
CA GLU A 108 21.08 -10.78 -0.77
C GLU A 108 21.04 -11.98 -1.73
N GLU A 109 20.28 -13.03 -1.40
CA GLU A 109 20.09 -14.19 -2.28
C GLU A 109 19.34 -13.85 -3.58
N ASN A 110 18.47 -12.83 -3.55
CA ASN A 110 17.63 -12.43 -4.68
C ASN A 110 18.05 -11.10 -5.31
N LYS A 111 19.24 -10.58 -5.05
CA LYS A 111 19.71 -9.25 -5.47
C LYS A 111 19.67 -8.99 -6.98
N GLU A 112 19.71 -10.03 -7.79
CA GLU A 112 19.57 -9.92 -9.25
C GLU A 112 18.13 -9.64 -9.68
N LYS A 113 17.13 -9.96 -8.83
CA LYS A 113 15.70 -9.82 -9.12
C LYS A 113 15.07 -8.63 -8.39
N ILE A 114 15.54 -8.33 -7.18
CA ILE A 114 14.99 -7.26 -6.34
C ILE A 114 16.09 -6.58 -5.52
N GLU A 115 15.96 -5.26 -5.40
CA GLU A 115 16.81 -4.45 -4.54
C GLU A 115 15.96 -3.42 -3.80
N CYS A 116 16.11 -3.36 -2.46
CA CYS A 116 15.33 -2.46 -1.62
C CYS A 116 16.09 -1.18 -1.30
N PHE A 117 15.38 -0.07 -1.32
CA PHE A 117 15.80 1.27 -0.89
C PHE A 117 14.81 1.78 0.15
N TYR A 118 15.29 2.65 1.02
CA TYR A 118 14.47 3.13 2.12
C TYR A 118 14.32 4.64 2.07
N LEU A 119 13.09 5.11 2.26
CA LEU A 119 12.79 6.52 2.43
C LEU A 119 13.39 7.04 3.76
N PRO A 120 13.64 8.34 3.87
CA PRO A 120 14.01 8.93 5.16
C PRO A 120 12.94 8.59 6.21
N SER A 121 13.37 8.40 7.46
CA SER A 121 12.44 8.15 8.56
C SER A 121 11.44 9.31 8.71
N TYR A 122 10.18 8.99 9.00
CA TYR A 122 9.10 9.96 9.21
C TYR A 122 8.82 10.87 7.99
N SER A 123 8.90 10.34 6.78
CA SER A 123 8.63 11.09 5.54
C SER A 123 7.57 10.41 4.66
N PRO A 124 6.35 10.13 5.20
CA PRO A 124 5.31 9.46 4.44
C PRO A 124 4.84 10.28 3.23
N GLU A 125 4.96 11.62 3.32
CA GLU A 125 4.61 12.53 2.21
C GLU A 125 5.45 12.30 0.95
N LEU A 126 6.59 11.62 1.07
CA LEU A 126 7.44 11.25 -0.06
C LEU A 126 7.04 9.91 -0.70
N ASN A 127 6.11 9.15 -0.11
CA ASN A 127 5.70 7.87 -0.65
C ASN A 127 4.41 7.99 -1.48
N PRO A 128 4.45 7.77 -2.80
CA PRO A 128 3.24 7.80 -3.64
C PRO A 128 2.18 6.79 -3.19
N GLU A 129 2.61 5.67 -2.60
CA GLU A 129 1.71 4.61 -2.12
C GLU A 129 0.78 5.08 -1.00
N GLU A 130 1.16 6.07 -0.20
CA GLU A 130 0.30 6.68 0.81
C GLU A 130 -0.99 7.31 0.23
N ARG A 131 -0.95 7.72 -1.04
CA ARG A 131 -2.15 8.20 -1.76
C ARG A 131 -3.12 7.06 -2.03
N LEU A 132 -2.60 5.93 -2.50
CA LEU A 132 -3.37 4.70 -2.68
C LEU A 132 -3.99 4.25 -1.35
N ASN A 133 -3.22 4.26 -0.27
CA ASN A 133 -3.69 3.94 1.08
C ASN A 133 -4.82 4.87 1.55
N SER A 134 -4.69 6.15 1.30
CA SER A 134 -5.73 7.15 1.61
C SER A 134 -7.01 6.89 0.83
N ASP A 135 -6.90 6.62 -0.47
CA ASP A 135 -8.03 6.32 -1.35
C ASP A 135 -8.75 5.04 -0.91
N LEU A 136 -8.01 3.99 -0.60
CA LEU A 136 -8.54 2.73 -0.08
C LEU A 136 -9.27 2.92 1.25
N LYS A 137 -8.66 3.62 2.22
CA LYS A 137 -9.27 3.89 3.52
C LYS A 137 -10.55 4.72 3.38
N GLN A 138 -10.56 5.70 2.49
CA GLN A 138 -11.75 6.49 2.19
C GLN A 138 -12.85 5.64 1.55
N ALA A 139 -12.50 4.78 0.59
CA ALA A 139 -13.45 3.89 -0.07
C ALA A 139 -14.10 2.89 0.91
N ILE A 140 -13.32 2.34 1.84
CA ILE A 140 -13.83 1.43 2.89
C ILE A 140 -14.70 2.20 3.89
N GLY A 141 -14.25 3.39 4.33
CA GLY A 141 -14.96 4.20 5.31
C GLY A 141 -16.26 4.85 4.80
N SER A 142 -16.39 5.07 3.49
CA SER A 142 -17.57 5.68 2.86
C SER A 142 -18.67 4.68 2.49
N LYS A 143 -18.36 3.38 2.44
CA LYS A 143 -19.32 2.30 2.15
C LYS A 143 -20.10 1.88 3.40
N VAL A 144 -21.13 1.05 3.19
CA VAL A 144 -21.85 0.41 4.31
C VAL A 144 -20.85 -0.29 5.23
N PRO A 145 -20.94 -0.07 6.57
CA PRO A 145 -19.97 -0.57 7.51
C PRO A 145 -19.75 -2.08 7.37
N THR A 146 -18.50 -2.47 7.16
CA THR A 146 -18.11 -3.89 7.05
C THR A 146 -18.11 -4.51 8.44
N ARG A 147 -19.13 -5.35 8.75
CA ARG A 147 -19.33 -5.92 10.10
C ARG A 147 -18.45 -7.12 10.38
N THR A 148 -17.88 -7.74 9.37
CA THR A 148 -17.05 -8.95 9.50
C THR A 148 -15.69 -8.72 8.84
N LYS A 149 -14.69 -9.50 9.28
CA LYS A 149 -13.36 -9.49 8.71
C LYS A 149 -13.34 -9.87 7.24
N GLU A 150 -14.19 -10.85 6.87
CA GLU A 150 -14.38 -11.27 5.49
C GLU A 150 -14.90 -10.12 4.61
N LYS A 151 -15.93 -9.40 5.07
CA LYS A 151 -16.47 -8.24 4.34
C LYS A 151 -15.44 -7.12 4.20
N LEU A 152 -14.60 -6.90 5.23
CA LEU A 152 -13.51 -5.94 5.17
C LEU A 152 -12.47 -6.36 4.12
N ARG A 153 -12.11 -7.65 4.10
CA ARG A 153 -11.19 -8.23 3.10
C ARG A 153 -11.74 -8.07 1.68
N ASN A 154 -13.01 -8.42 1.48
CA ASN A 154 -13.64 -8.33 0.17
C ASN A 154 -13.70 -6.88 -0.31
N ALA A 155 -14.08 -5.93 0.56
CA ALA A 155 -14.11 -4.51 0.23
C ALA A 155 -12.71 -3.98 -0.17
N ALA A 156 -11.64 -4.42 0.50
CA ALA A 156 -10.29 -4.07 0.15
C ALA A 156 -9.87 -4.68 -1.20
N ASN A 157 -10.12 -5.98 -1.41
CA ASN A 157 -9.82 -6.64 -2.68
C ASN A 157 -10.57 -6.01 -3.85
N ASP A 158 -11.87 -5.75 -3.70
CA ASP A 158 -12.69 -5.12 -4.76
C ASP A 158 -12.13 -3.74 -5.15
N HIS A 159 -11.73 -2.95 -4.15
CA HIS A 159 -11.15 -1.63 -4.40
C HIS A 159 -9.78 -1.74 -5.10
N MET A 160 -8.90 -2.63 -4.63
CA MET A 160 -7.58 -2.82 -5.22
C MET A 160 -7.68 -3.39 -6.65
N THR A 161 -8.60 -4.32 -6.88
CA THR A 161 -8.90 -4.83 -8.24
C THR A 161 -9.41 -3.71 -9.16
N MET A 162 -10.25 -2.81 -8.63
CA MET A 162 -10.69 -1.64 -9.40
C MET A 162 -9.50 -0.74 -9.76
N LEU A 163 -8.55 -0.51 -8.86
CA LEU A 163 -7.34 0.28 -9.12
C LEU A 163 -6.44 -0.41 -10.16
N GLU A 164 -6.24 -1.73 -10.07
CA GLU A 164 -5.48 -2.51 -11.05
C GLU A 164 -6.05 -2.38 -12.47
N ASN A 165 -7.38 -2.35 -12.59
CA ASN A 165 -8.08 -2.15 -13.86
C ASN A 165 -8.16 -0.67 -14.31
N ASN A 166 -7.67 0.26 -13.51
CA ASN A 166 -7.66 1.69 -13.80
C ASN A 166 -6.26 2.30 -13.58
N PRO A 167 -5.25 1.92 -14.38
CA PRO A 167 -3.87 2.37 -14.19
C PRO A 167 -3.70 3.88 -14.22
N GLU A 168 -4.54 4.61 -14.97
CA GLU A 168 -4.52 6.08 -15.01
C GLU A 168 -4.79 6.71 -13.64
N ARG A 169 -5.63 6.08 -12.81
CA ARG A 169 -5.91 6.54 -11.45
C ARG A 169 -4.66 6.40 -10.57
N VAL A 170 -3.94 5.29 -10.67
CA VAL A 170 -2.67 5.10 -9.95
C VAL A 170 -1.62 6.08 -10.46
N VAL A 171 -1.52 6.31 -11.76
CA VAL A 171 -0.61 7.32 -12.35
C VAL A 171 -0.91 8.72 -11.81
N SER A 172 -2.19 9.06 -11.60
CA SER A 172 -2.56 10.37 -11.07
C SER A 172 -2.02 10.63 -9.66
N ASP A 173 -1.80 9.60 -8.84
CA ASP A 173 -1.22 9.73 -7.51
C ASP A 173 0.21 10.29 -7.55
N PHE A 174 0.94 10.05 -8.63
CA PHE A 174 2.29 10.58 -8.87
C PHE A 174 2.32 12.04 -9.32
N GLN A 175 1.17 12.68 -9.58
CA GLN A 175 1.09 14.09 -9.95
C GLN A 175 1.06 15.03 -8.74
N ASP A 176 0.92 14.50 -7.54
CA ASP A 176 1.00 15.30 -6.32
C ASP A 176 2.37 15.98 -6.20
N PRO A 177 2.44 17.27 -5.85
CA PRO A 177 3.70 18.01 -5.78
C PRO A 177 4.79 17.36 -4.91
N TYR A 178 4.41 16.69 -3.83
CA TYR A 178 5.35 16.04 -2.91
C TYR A 178 5.98 14.77 -3.47
N VAL A 179 5.26 14.04 -4.34
CA VAL A 179 5.74 12.78 -4.93
C VAL A 179 6.04 12.88 -6.42
N LYS A 180 5.93 14.06 -7.02
CA LYS A 180 6.20 14.28 -8.45
C LYS A 180 7.63 13.90 -8.87
N TYR A 181 8.56 13.82 -7.95
CA TYR A 181 9.91 13.32 -8.19
C TYR A 181 9.94 11.86 -8.63
N ALA A 182 8.87 11.10 -8.33
CA ALA A 182 8.71 9.68 -8.61
C ALA A 182 7.96 9.41 -9.93
N ALA A 183 7.39 10.44 -10.54
CA ALA A 183 6.63 10.38 -11.80
C ALA A 183 7.48 10.04 -13.03
#